data_bad36e320c0a8c318bda8a16a0a7cd2e
#
_entry.id   bad36e320c0a8c318bda8a16a0a7cd2e
#
_cell.length_a   1.000
_cell.length_b   1.000
_cell.length_c   1.000
_cell.angle_alpha   90.00
_cell.angle_beta   90.00
_cell.angle_gamma   90.00
#
_symmetry.space_group_name_H-M   'P 1'
#
loop_
_entity.id
_entity.type
_entity.pdbx_description
1 polymer ?
#
loop_
_entity_poly.entity_id
_entity_poly.type
_entity_poly.pdbx_seq_one_letter_code
_entity_poly.pdbx_strand_id
1 'polypeptide(L)'
;TLFFFLKSIGIDVPAVSVSSLEDVSIQKIHKQIGVISLPPAVRTDGTRWNKQKLIQEFGFPVLSKEIARKIELLQNPSPNNKTIRHAIVTGETGEYGGFQKHSKMKLAQKWLEKFGGLENEEEGVNYQIAPFKVSSKCCYYLKEKPCSDWAKEHNCVPYLGLMASEGGRREKSLMLNGCNYFGKGTIRSAPFAIFNRQDLLQLALDLKVPVPEIYGSILKDEDGRLYTSGEQRTGCSMCGFGIQLEKRPHRFDRLRERNYKEWDFWMNRCCFDENGTPYGWGKVLDYLGIGWRDIPDPHNRKK
;
A
#
# COMPACT_ATOMS: atom_id res chain seq x y z
N THR A 1 11.99 -13.09 6.26
CA THR A 1 12.41 -14.34 5.55
C THR A 1 13.53 -14.06 4.57
N LEU A 2 13.40 -13.12 3.58
CA LEU A 2 14.43 -12.87 2.56
C LEU A 2 15.84 -12.64 3.14
N PHE A 3 15.97 -11.82 4.19
CA PHE A 3 17.24 -11.56 4.86
C PHE A 3 17.90 -12.85 5.39
N PHE A 4 17.13 -13.71 6.05
CA PHE A 4 17.61 -15.00 6.54
C PHE A 4 17.99 -15.96 5.42
N PHE A 5 17.21 -15.96 4.34
CA PHE A 5 17.53 -16.74 3.14
C PHE A 5 18.86 -16.32 2.52
N LEU A 6 19.07 -15.03 2.30
CA LEU A 6 20.33 -14.51 1.75
C LEU A 6 21.53 -14.91 2.63
N LYS A 7 21.40 -14.77 3.96
CA LYS A 7 22.43 -15.22 4.90
C LYS A 7 22.70 -16.73 4.83
N SER A 8 21.66 -17.56 4.67
CA SER A 8 21.82 -19.02 4.62
C SER A 8 22.62 -19.51 3.40
N ILE A 9 22.65 -18.71 2.34
CA ILE A 9 23.42 -18.98 1.11
C ILE A 9 24.72 -18.17 1.03
N GLY A 10 25.17 -17.59 2.15
CA GLY A 10 26.43 -16.88 2.24
C GLY A 10 26.44 -15.44 1.73
N ILE A 11 25.25 -14.87 1.42
CA ILE A 11 25.14 -13.47 0.99
C ILE A 11 24.90 -12.59 2.24
N ASP A 12 25.93 -11.88 2.67
CA ASP A 12 25.83 -10.95 3.79
C ASP A 12 25.58 -9.53 3.28
N VAL A 13 24.35 -9.04 3.52
CA VAL A 13 23.88 -7.72 3.07
C VAL A 13 23.09 -7.06 4.19
N PRO A 14 23.13 -5.72 4.33
CA PRO A 14 22.33 -5.02 5.31
C PRO A 14 20.85 -5.11 5.00
N ALA A 15 20.02 -5.30 6.02
CA ALA A 15 18.58 -5.13 5.92
C ALA A 15 18.21 -3.68 6.21
N VAL A 16 17.39 -3.07 5.35
CA VAL A 16 17.01 -1.66 5.43
C VAL A 16 15.49 -1.51 5.39
N SER A 17 14.92 -0.71 6.27
CA SER A 17 13.47 -0.46 6.31
C SER A 17 13.14 0.88 6.97
N VAL A 18 11.97 1.43 6.70
CA VAL A 18 11.38 2.51 7.51
C VAL A 18 10.56 1.87 8.63
N SER A 19 11.26 1.35 9.64
CA SER A 19 10.68 0.49 10.70
C SER A 19 9.57 1.17 11.51
N SER A 20 9.63 2.49 11.70
CA SER A 20 8.64 3.27 12.46
C SER A 20 7.21 3.23 11.90
N LEU A 21 7.03 2.73 10.68
CA LEU A 21 5.72 2.58 10.04
C LEU A 21 5.09 1.21 10.26
N GLU A 22 5.85 0.26 10.74
CA GLU A 22 5.43 -1.11 10.96
C GLU A 22 4.86 -1.30 12.38
N ASP A 23 4.15 -2.41 12.59
CA ASP A 23 3.67 -2.81 13.93
C ASP A 23 4.82 -2.91 14.93
N VAL A 24 4.55 -2.64 16.20
CA VAL A 24 5.56 -2.64 17.28
C VAL A 24 6.28 -3.99 17.38
N SER A 25 5.57 -5.11 17.17
CA SER A 25 6.18 -6.44 17.19
C SER A 25 7.18 -6.64 16.03
N ILE A 26 6.89 -6.06 14.86
CA ILE A 26 7.80 -6.05 13.71
C ILE A 26 9.02 -5.17 14.02
N GLN A 27 8.81 -3.99 14.62
CA GLN A 27 9.92 -3.11 15.03
C GLN A 27 10.86 -3.78 16.03
N LYS A 28 10.34 -4.57 16.98
CA LYS A 28 11.15 -5.36 17.91
C LYS A 28 12.07 -6.34 17.16
N ILE A 29 11.52 -7.10 16.20
CA ILE A 29 12.31 -8.02 15.38
C ILE A 29 13.33 -7.26 14.54
N HIS A 30 12.97 -6.15 13.91
CA HIS A 30 13.91 -5.32 13.16
C HIS A 30 15.10 -4.88 14.01
N LYS A 31 14.85 -4.43 15.23
CA LYS A 31 15.92 -4.08 16.18
C LYS A 31 16.79 -5.29 16.56
N GLN A 32 16.16 -6.43 16.80
CA GLN A 32 16.85 -7.67 17.19
C GLN A 32 17.81 -8.18 16.11
N ILE A 33 17.42 -8.08 14.83
CA ILE A 33 18.23 -8.56 13.69
C ILE A 33 19.11 -7.47 13.06
N GLY A 34 19.17 -6.28 13.65
CA GLY A 34 20.04 -5.20 13.19
C GLY A 34 19.58 -4.51 11.90
N VAL A 35 18.27 -4.39 11.66
CA VAL A 35 17.76 -3.64 10.49
C VAL A 35 18.12 -2.16 10.62
N ILE A 36 18.70 -1.59 9.58
CA ILE A 36 18.94 -0.15 9.46
C ILE A 36 17.58 0.55 9.30
N SER A 37 17.16 1.27 10.34
CA SER A 37 15.88 1.99 10.32
C SER A 37 16.06 3.37 9.73
N LEU A 38 15.51 3.59 8.54
CA LEU A 38 15.53 4.87 7.86
C LEU A 38 14.39 5.76 8.35
N PRO A 39 14.60 7.07 8.42
CA PRO A 39 13.54 8.02 8.62
C PRO A 39 12.75 8.27 7.31
N PRO A 40 11.49 8.73 7.38
CA PRO A 40 10.76 9.20 6.22
C PRO A 40 11.47 10.34 5.48
N ALA A 41 11.11 10.55 4.21
CA ALA A 41 11.70 11.60 3.37
C ALA A 41 11.56 13.00 3.97
N VAL A 42 12.51 13.87 3.65
CA VAL A 42 12.50 15.29 4.05
C VAL A 42 11.60 16.08 3.10
N ARG A 43 10.88 17.04 3.64
CA ARG A 43 10.05 18.03 2.93
C ARG A 43 10.92 19.19 2.45
N THR A 44 10.35 20.03 1.60
CA THR A 44 11.00 21.28 1.12
C THR A 44 11.28 22.29 2.24
N ASP A 45 10.53 22.24 3.33
CA ASP A 45 10.71 23.07 4.53
C ASP A 45 11.77 22.52 5.52
N GLY A 46 12.49 21.46 5.14
CA GLY A 46 13.49 20.80 5.98
C GLY A 46 12.92 19.85 7.03
N THR A 47 11.60 19.82 7.26
CA THR A 47 10.98 18.87 8.19
C THR A 47 10.80 17.51 7.54
N ARG A 48 10.55 16.48 8.35
CA ARG A 48 10.25 15.14 7.82
C ARG A 48 8.77 14.93 7.59
N TRP A 49 8.47 14.17 6.55
CA TRP A 49 7.13 13.66 6.35
C TRP A 49 6.74 12.73 7.50
N ASN A 50 5.47 12.80 7.88
CA ASN A 50 4.79 11.77 8.64
C ASN A 50 3.47 11.44 7.94
N LYS A 51 2.82 10.37 8.36
CA LYS A 51 1.60 9.88 7.72
C LYS A 51 0.46 10.89 7.79
N GLN A 52 0.28 11.57 8.91
CA GLN A 52 -0.77 12.56 9.10
C GLN A 52 -0.60 13.73 8.12
N LYS A 53 0.61 14.33 8.07
CA LYS A 53 0.92 15.43 7.14
C LYS A 53 0.68 15.03 5.69
N LEU A 54 1.06 13.80 5.31
CA LEU A 54 0.86 13.29 3.94
C LEU A 54 -0.62 13.14 3.60
N ILE A 55 -1.41 12.58 4.51
CA ILE A 55 -2.85 12.42 4.27
C ILE A 55 -3.53 13.79 4.23
N GLN A 56 -3.18 14.71 5.10
CA GLN A 56 -3.71 16.07 5.11
C GLN A 56 -3.39 16.83 3.81
N GLU A 57 -2.17 16.70 3.30
CA GLU A 57 -1.73 17.46 2.12
C GLU A 57 -2.16 16.81 0.81
N PHE A 58 -1.96 15.50 0.67
CA PHE A 58 -2.17 14.79 -0.60
C PHE A 58 -3.43 13.93 -0.62
N GLY A 59 -3.93 13.49 0.52
CA GLY A 59 -5.12 12.65 0.61
C GLY A 59 -4.88 11.21 1.06
N PHE A 60 -5.96 10.49 1.19
CA PHE A 60 -6.01 9.14 1.77
C PHE A 60 -5.50 8.06 0.79
N PRO A 61 -4.63 7.14 1.24
CA PRO A 61 -4.17 5.99 0.45
C PRO A 61 -5.22 4.87 0.46
N VAL A 62 -6.21 4.96 -0.40
CA VAL A 62 -7.38 4.05 -0.45
C VAL A 62 -7.51 3.34 -1.79
N LEU A 63 -8.26 2.25 -1.84
CA LEU A 63 -8.50 1.37 -2.98
C LEU A 63 -7.24 0.59 -3.39
N SER A 64 -6.55 1.02 -4.43
CA SER A 64 -5.23 0.52 -4.82
C SER A 64 -4.32 1.68 -5.22
N LYS A 65 -3.01 1.47 -5.23
CA LYS A 65 -2.05 2.52 -5.66
C LYS A 65 -2.37 3.02 -7.08
N GLU A 66 -2.77 2.14 -7.99
CA GLU A 66 -3.11 2.50 -9.36
C GLU A 66 -4.40 3.33 -9.42
N ILE A 67 -5.45 2.86 -8.74
CA ILE A 67 -6.73 3.57 -8.68
C ILE A 67 -6.56 4.92 -7.98
N ALA A 68 -5.88 4.96 -6.83
CA ALA A 68 -5.63 6.19 -6.10
C ALA A 68 -4.88 7.23 -6.95
N ARG A 69 -3.89 6.80 -7.75
CA ARG A 69 -3.19 7.70 -8.68
C ARG A 69 -4.11 8.25 -9.77
N LYS A 70 -4.99 7.42 -10.33
CA LYS A 70 -5.99 7.88 -11.32
C LYS A 70 -6.93 8.91 -10.71
N ILE A 71 -7.45 8.63 -9.50
CA ILE A 71 -8.32 9.56 -8.78
C ILE A 71 -7.57 10.86 -8.44
N GLU A 72 -6.32 10.79 -7.99
CA GLU A 72 -5.48 11.96 -7.72
C GLU A 72 -5.38 12.88 -8.96
N LEU A 73 -5.20 12.30 -10.15
CA LEU A 73 -5.16 13.07 -11.40
C LEU A 73 -6.51 13.72 -11.74
N LEU A 74 -7.62 13.04 -11.50
CA LEU A 74 -8.96 13.60 -11.69
C LEU A 74 -9.26 14.73 -10.69
N GLN A 75 -8.81 14.60 -9.45
CA GLN A 75 -8.98 15.62 -8.40
C GLN A 75 -8.05 16.84 -8.55
N ASN A 76 -7.03 16.75 -9.39
CA ASN A 76 -6.05 17.82 -9.62
C ASN A 76 -5.93 18.11 -11.13
N PRO A 77 -6.98 18.65 -11.75
CA PRO A 77 -6.96 18.95 -13.18
C PRO A 77 -5.93 20.04 -13.52
N SER A 78 -5.21 19.83 -14.62
CA SER A 78 -4.27 20.80 -15.18
C SER A 78 -4.17 20.62 -16.69
N PRO A 79 -3.71 21.64 -17.45
CA PRO A 79 -3.46 21.49 -18.88
C PRO A 79 -2.49 20.34 -19.21
N ASN A 80 -1.49 20.12 -18.34
CA ASN A 80 -0.45 19.11 -18.56
C ASN A 80 -0.94 17.67 -18.34
N ASN A 81 -2.09 17.47 -17.72
CA ASN A 81 -2.66 16.13 -17.49
C ASN A 81 -3.99 15.89 -18.21
N LYS A 82 -4.38 16.78 -19.14
CA LYS A 82 -5.62 16.71 -19.89
C LYS A 82 -5.78 15.38 -20.60
N THR A 83 -4.84 14.98 -21.45
CA THR A 83 -4.87 13.73 -22.21
C THR A 83 -4.96 12.48 -21.31
N ILE A 84 -4.25 12.48 -20.19
CA ILE A 84 -4.29 11.34 -19.26
C ILE A 84 -5.62 11.28 -18.50
N ARG A 85 -6.22 12.43 -18.14
CA ARG A 85 -7.55 12.48 -17.53
C ARG A 85 -8.63 11.99 -18.51
N HIS A 86 -8.56 12.40 -19.77
CA HIS A 86 -9.41 11.88 -20.82
C HIS A 86 -9.35 10.34 -20.90
N ALA A 87 -8.15 9.76 -20.95
CA ALA A 87 -7.97 8.31 -20.97
C ALA A 87 -8.49 7.61 -19.69
N ILE A 88 -8.43 8.28 -18.53
CA ILE A 88 -8.98 7.73 -17.26
C ILE A 88 -10.51 7.68 -17.31
N VAL A 89 -11.16 8.65 -17.91
CA VAL A 89 -12.63 8.73 -17.99
C VAL A 89 -13.19 7.85 -19.12
N THR A 90 -12.67 7.99 -20.32
CA THR A 90 -13.21 7.33 -21.52
C THR A 90 -12.58 5.98 -21.83
N GLY A 91 -11.29 5.83 -21.53
CA GLY A 91 -10.46 4.71 -21.99
C GLY A 91 -9.77 5.01 -23.32
N GLU A 92 -10.02 6.15 -23.93
CA GLU A 92 -9.38 6.55 -25.18
C GLU A 92 -7.99 7.15 -24.91
N THR A 93 -6.99 6.71 -25.63
CA THR A 93 -5.61 7.19 -25.48
C THR A 93 -5.18 7.92 -26.75
N GLY A 94 -4.32 8.94 -26.58
CA GLY A 94 -3.65 9.60 -27.68
C GLY A 94 -2.41 8.83 -28.16
N GLU A 95 -1.54 9.51 -28.91
CA GLU A 95 -0.33 8.98 -29.54
C GLU A 95 0.55 8.12 -28.60
N TYR A 96 0.90 8.63 -27.41
CA TYR A 96 1.71 7.90 -26.43
C TYR A 96 1.04 6.62 -25.88
N GLY A 97 -0.25 6.49 -26.03
CA GLY A 97 -1.02 5.28 -25.66
C GLY A 97 -1.42 4.41 -26.85
N GLY A 98 -0.95 4.73 -28.07
CA GLY A 98 -1.24 3.97 -29.29
C GLY A 98 -2.69 4.07 -29.76
N PHE A 99 -3.36 5.19 -29.54
CA PHE A 99 -4.73 5.49 -29.97
C PHE A 99 -5.75 4.38 -29.64
N GLN A 100 -5.63 3.78 -28.45
CA GLN A 100 -6.56 2.73 -28.00
C GLN A 100 -7.91 3.34 -27.63
N LYS A 101 -9.02 2.68 -28.02
CA LYS A 101 -10.40 3.06 -27.64
C LYS A 101 -10.83 2.47 -26.29
N HIS A 102 -10.21 1.37 -25.84
CA HIS A 102 -10.57 0.64 -24.62
C HIS A 102 -9.32 0.31 -23.78
N SER A 103 -8.57 1.32 -23.43
CA SER A 103 -7.33 1.11 -22.66
C SER A 103 -7.62 0.77 -21.19
N LYS A 104 -6.67 0.07 -20.57
CA LYS A 104 -6.68 -0.20 -19.12
C LYS A 104 -6.48 1.07 -18.27
N MET A 105 -6.30 2.23 -18.90
CA MET A 105 -6.31 3.52 -18.22
C MET A 105 -7.69 3.88 -17.69
N LYS A 106 -8.75 3.44 -18.32
CA LYS A 106 -10.14 3.71 -17.86
C LYS A 106 -10.30 3.30 -16.41
N LEU A 107 -10.86 4.20 -15.62
CA LEU A 107 -11.27 3.90 -14.25
C LEU A 107 -12.61 3.14 -14.31
N ALA A 108 -12.78 2.12 -13.46
CA ALA A 108 -14.05 1.39 -13.42
C ALA A 108 -15.21 2.32 -13.09
N GLN A 109 -16.36 2.11 -13.74
CA GLN A 109 -17.55 2.98 -13.68
C GLN A 109 -17.94 3.35 -12.25
N LYS A 110 -18.00 2.38 -11.35
CA LYS A 110 -18.31 2.61 -9.92
C LYS A 110 -17.38 3.60 -9.20
N TRP A 111 -16.14 3.75 -9.68
CA TRP A 111 -15.18 4.72 -9.12
C TRP A 111 -15.25 6.06 -9.86
N LEU A 112 -15.60 6.07 -11.14
CA LEU A 112 -15.90 7.31 -11.86
C LEU A 112 -17.09 8.03 -11.23
N GLU A 113 -18.18 7.31 -10.94
CA GLU A 113 -19.37 7.86 -10.29
C GLU A 113 -19.05 8.54 -8.95
N LYS A 114 -18.13 7.97 -8.18
CA LYS A 114 -17.74 8.52 -6.87
C LYS A 114 -16.63 9.58 -6.91
N PHE A 115 -15.73 9.52 -7.88
CA PHE A 115 -14.49 10.30 -7.87
C PHE A 115 -14.20 11.05 -9.15
N GLY A 116 -15.04 10.96 -10.15
CA GLY A 116 -14.80 11.51 -11.48
C GLY A 116 -14.88 13.04 -11.55
N GLY A 117 -15.49 13.68 -10.56
CA GLY A 117 -15.68 15.13 -10.52
C GLY A 117 -17.05 15.58 -11.04
N LEU A 118 -17.47 16.83 -10.67
CA LEU A 118 -18.80 17.34 -11.02
C LEU A 118 -18.95 17.57 -12.50
N GLU A 119 -17.93 18.14 -13.11
CA GLU A 119 -17.92 18.47 -14.51
C GLU A 119 -16.55 18.16 -15.07
N ASN A 120 -16.48 17.15 -15.89
CA ASN A 120 -15.35 16.97 -16.76
C ASN A 120 -15.72 17.64 -18.07
N GLU A 121 -15.39 18.93 -18.22
CA GLU A 121 -15.71 19.75 -19.38
C GLU A 121 -15.31 19.09 -20.70
N GLU A 122 -14.28 18.27 -20.64
CA GLU A 122 -13.73 17.57 -21.81
C GLU A 122 -14.61 16.41 -22.27
N GLU A 123 -15.42 15.84 -21.36
CA GLU A 123 -16.19 14.61 -21.60
C GLU A 123 -17.70 14.84 -21.48
N GLY A 124 -18.14 15.99 -21.01
CA GLY A 124 -19.55 16.30 -20.77
C GLY A 124 -20.18 15.38 -19.71
N VAL A 125 -19.39 14.83 -18.81
CA VAL A 125 -19.85 13.87 -17.78
C VAL A 125 -19.92 14.53 -16.42
N ASN A 126 -21.00 14.27 -15.71
CA ASN A 126 -21.24 14.77 -14.38
C ASN A 126 -21.10 13.64 -13.35
N TYR A 127 -20.02 13.67 -12.56
CA TYR A 127 -19.71 12.71 -11.51
C TYR A 127 -19.58 13.38 -10.16
N GLN A 128 -19.64 12.59 -9.07
CA GLN A 128 -19.50 13.11 -7.73
C GLN A 128 -18.06 13.60 -7.46
N ILE A 129 -17.95 14.63 -6.63
CA ILE A 129 -16.70 15.04 -5.98
C ILE A 129 -16.64 14.40 -4.61
N ALA A 130 -15.59 13.63 -4.35
CA ALA A 130 -15.36 13.09 -3.00
C ALA A 130 -15.00 14.23 -2.03
N PRO A 131 -15.56 14.23 -0.80
CA PRO A 131 -15.31 15.29 0.19
C PRO A 131 -13.96 15.11 0.91
N PHE A 132 -12.99 14.51 0.24
CA PHE A 132 -11.60 14.29 0.69
C PHE A 132 -10.71 13.99 -0.51
N LYS A 133 -9.42 14.24 -0.34
CA LYS A 133 -8.41 13.91 -1.36
C LYS A 133 -8.00 12.43 -1.29
N VAL A 134 -7.62 11.88 -2.43
CA VAL A 134 -7.09 10.51 -2.58
C VAL A 134 -5.73 10.56 -3.24
N SER A 135 -4.74 9.85 -2.69
CA SER A 135 -3.40 9.83 -3.25
C SER A 135 -2.62 8.54 -2.93
N SER A 136 -1.68 8.21 -3.79
CA SER A 136 -0.70 7.13 -3.54
C SER A 136 0.64 7.62 -2.99
N LYS A 137 0.84 8.91 -2.80
CA LYS A 137 2.12 9.52 -2.40
C LYS A 137 2.62 9.10 -1.03
N CYS A 138 1.71 8.65 -0.14
CA CYS A 138 2.06 8.16 1.18
C CYS A 138 3.17 7.07 1.12
N CYS A 139 3.01 6.05 0.28
CA CYS A 139 4.03 5.01 0.11
C CYS A 139 5.35 5.56 -0.43
N TYR A 140 5.29 6.50 -1.36
CA TYR A 140 6.49 7.09 -1.97
C TYR A 140 7.35 7.80 -0.92
N TYR A 141 6.78 8.76 -0.20
CA TYR A 141 7.55 9.59 0.75
C TYR A 141 7.92 8.86 2.04
N LEU A 142 7.09 7.90 2.47
CA LEU A 142 7.36 7.19 3.71
C LEU A 142 8.25 5.95 3.54
N LYS A 143 8.22 5.28 2.38
CA LYS A 143 8.93 4.01 2.18
C LYS A 143 9.84 3.99 0.96
N GLU A 144 9.32 4.35 -0.22
CA GLU A 144 10.04 4.13 -1.47
C GLU A 144 11.23 5.09 -1.62
N LYS A 145 11.00 6.38 -1.41
CA LYS A 145 12.04 7.41 -1.54
C LYS A 145 13.18 7.23 -0.53
N PRO A 146 12.94 7.06 0.79
CA PRO A 146 14.02 6.85 1.75
C PRO A 146 14.91 5.65 1.42
N CYS A 147 14.31 4.52 1.04
CA CYS A 147 15.07 3.33 0.67
C CYS A 147 15.85 3.52 -0.66
N SER A 148 15.24 4.21 -1.63
CA SER A 148 15.90 4.52 -2.90
C SER A 148 17.06 5.50 -2.74
N ASP A 149 16.89 6.53 -1.91
CA ASP A 149 17.95 7.51 -1.62
C ASP A 149 19.12 6.83 -0.90
N TRP A 150 18.84 6.01 0.10
CA TRP A 150 19.86 5.22 0.80
C TRP A 150 20.62 4.27 -0.13
N ALA A 151 19.91 3.57 -1.02
CA ALA A 151 20.54 2.65 -1.97
C ALA A 151 21.48 3.40 -2.94
N LYS A 152 21.09 4.59 -3.38
CA LYS A 152 21.93 5.46 -4.23
C LYS A 152 23.15 5.96 -3.49
N GLU A 153 22.98 6.45 -2.27
CA GLU A 153 24.06 6.95 -1.43
C GLU A 153 25.13 5.88 -1.15
N HIS A 154 24.69 4.63 -0.96
CA HIS A 154 25.59 3.50 -0.69
C HIS A 154 25.96 2.70 -1.94
N ASN A 155 25.59 3.19 -3.13
CA ASN A 155 25.83 2.50 -4.42
C ASN A 155 25.41 1.04 -4.42
N CYS A 156 24.20 0.78 -3.89
CA CYS A 156 23.65 -0.57 -3.69
C CYS A 156 22.50 -0.87 -4.65
N VAL A 157 22.35 -2.15 -5.00
CA VAL A 157 21.19 -2.69 -5.70
C VAL A 157 20.30 -3.44 -4.71
N PRO A 158 19.02 -3.11 -4.55
CA PRO A 158 18.17 -3.75 -3.57
C PRO A 158 17.74 -5.16 -3.96
N TYR A 159 17.82 -6.07 -3.02
CA TYR A 159 17.06 -7.32 -3.02
C TYR A 159 15.66 -7.05 -2.47
N LEU A 160 14.63 -7.42 -3.22
CA LEU A 160 13.23 -7.21 -2.85
C LEU A 160 12.49 -8.54 -2.71
N GLY A 161 11.78 -8.73 -1.62
CA GLY A 161 10.92 -9.91 -1.38
C GLY A 161 9.61 -9.86 -2.19
N LEU A 162 9.69 -9.60 -3.50
CA LEU A 162 8.53 -9.57 -4.39
C LEU A 162 8.21 -10.96 -4.89
N MET A 163 6.93 -11.33 -4.89
CA MET A 163 6.42 -12.59 -5.41
C MET A 163 5.38 -12.34 -6.50
N ALA A 164 5.44 -13.07 -7.61
CA ALA A 164 4.44 -12.99 -8.68
C ALA A 164 3.07 -13.48 -8.18
N SER A 165 3.04 -14.44 -7.28
CA SER A 165 1.83 -14.97 -6.63
C SER A 165 1.01 -13.95 -5.84
N GLU A 166 1.57 -12.76 -5.53
CA GLU A 166 0.81 -11.66 -4.93
C GLU A 166 -0.10 -10.94 -5.95
N GLY A 167 0.03 -11.24 -7.23
CA GLY A 167 -0.81 -10.72 -8.31
C GLY A 167 -0.61 -9.24 -8.66
N GLY A 168 -1.48 -8.74 -9.52
CA GLY A 168 -1.59 -7.34 -9.88
C GLY A 168 -0.32 -6.74 -10.52
N ARG A 169 0.14 -5.60 -10.01
CA ARG A 169 1.33 -4.91 -10.57
C ARG A 169 2.63 -5.68 -10.34
N ARG A 170 2.73 -6.48 -9.26
CA ARG A 170 3.93 -7.28 -8.97
C ARG A 170 4.08 -8.39 -9.98
N GLU A 171 3.04 -9.18 -10.18
CA GLU A 171 2.98 -10.23 -11.19
C GLU A 171 3.34 -9.69 -12.57
N LYS A 172 2.62 -8.64 -13.04
CA LYS A 172 2.91 -8.03 -14.34
C LYS A 172 4.34 -7.55 -14.48
N SER A 173 4.88 -6.91 -13.44
CA SER A 173 6.26 -6.42 -13.46
C SER A 173 7.29 -7.56 -13.51
N LEU A 174 7.06 -8.65 -12.78
CA LEU A 174 7.95 -9.82 -12.78
C LEU A 174 7.83 -10.61 -14.08
N MET A 175 6.64 -10.74 -14.66
CA MET A 175 6.45 -11.38 -15.96
C MET A 175 7.11 -10.62 -17.12
N LEU A 176 7.06 -9.27 -17.07
CA LEU A 176 7.65 -8.44 -18.14
C LEU A 176 9.15 -8.27 -18.00
N ASN A 177 9.69 -8.24 -16.79
CA ASN A 177 11.07 -7.83 -16.53
C ASN A 177 11.91 -8.94 -15.89
N GLY A 178 11.32 -10.07 -15.55
CA GLY A 178 12.00 -11.15 -14.83
C GLY A 178 12.33 -10.84 -13.38
N CYS A 179 13.08 -11.73 -12.75
CA CYS A 179 13.50 -11.60 -11.36
C CYS A 179 14.53 -10.48 -11.15
N ASN A 180 15.35 -10.18 -12.15
CA ASN A 180 16.36 -9.15 -12.13
C ASN A 180 16.02 -8.07 -13.17
N TYR A 181 15.92 -6.83 -12.72
CA TYR A 181 15.62 -5.69 -13.58
C TYR A 181 16.82 -4.77 -13.71
N PHE A 182 17.28 -4.53 -14.93
CA PHE A 182 18.46 -3.71 -15.28
C PHE A 182 18.12 -2.48 -16.15
N GLY A 183 16.84 -2.16 -16.33
CA GLY A 183 16.41 -1.08 -17.22
C GLY A 183 16.54 0.32 -16.61
N LYS A 184 16.00 1.31 -17.34
CA LYS A 184 15.94 2.71 -16.87
C LYS A 184 15.06 2.80 -15.61
N GLY A 185 15.65 3.14 -14.49
CA GLY A 185 14.99 3.26 -13.20
C GLY A 185 15.77 2.55 -12.11
N THR A 186 15.10 2.08 -11.07
CA THR A 186 15.77 1.37 -9.98
C THR A 186 16.09 -0.06 -10.39
N ILE A 187 17.35 -0.35 -10.61
CA ILE A 187 17.87 -1.72 -10.76
C ILE A 187 17.49 -2.50 -9.50
N ARG A 188 17.04 -3.74 -9.63
CA ARG A 188 16.61 -4.56 -8.49
C ARG A 188 16.72 -6.06 -8.78
N SER A 189 16.85 -6.85 -7.73
CA SER A 189 16.70 -8.29 -7.75
C SER A 189 15.52 -8.73 -6.88
N ALA A 190 14.73 -9.69 -7.34
CA ALA A 190 13.61 -10.28 -6.64
C ALA A 190 13.78 -11.81 -6.53
N PRO A 191 14.60 -12.30 -5.58
CA PRO A 191 14.90 -13.74 -5.46
C PRO A 191 13.65 -14.60 -5.22
N PHE A 192 12.60 -14.02 -4.63
CA PHE A 192 11.34 -14.71 -4.33
C PHE A 192 10.27 -14.58 -5.43
N ALA A 193 10.65 -14.14 -6.63
CA ALA A 193 9.69 -13.91 -7.73
C ALA A 193 8.79 -15.10 -8.03
N ILE A 194 9.33 -16.32 -7.97
CA ILE A 194 8.62 -17.57 -8.26
C ILE A 194 7.91 -18.18 -7.04
N PHE A 195 8.15 -17.65 -5.85
CA PHE A 195 7.59 -18.17 -4.61
C PHE A 195 6.09 -17.86 -4.49
N ASN A 196 5.39 -18.75 -3.83
CA ASN A 196 4.06 -18.50 -3.30
C ASN A 196 4.09 -18.37 -1.77
N ARG A 197 2.93 -18.17 -1.15
CA ARG A 197 2.85 -17.99 0.31
C ARG A 197 3.23 -19.26 1.07
N GLN A 198 2.93 -20.45 0.55
CA GLN A 198 3.29 -21.72 1.21
C GLN A 198 4.81 -21.88 1.25
N ASP A 199 5.48 -21.62 0.11
CA ASP A 199 6.94 -21.67 0.03
C ASP A 199 7.58 -20.70 1.02
N LEU A 200 7.04 -19.46 1.13
CA LEU A 200 7.54 -18.45 2.05
C LEU A 200 7.40 -18.86 3.52
N LEU A 201 6.27 -19.45 3.90
CA LEU A 201 6.00 -19.91 5.27
C LEU A 201 6.86 -21.14 5.61
N GLN A 202 6.99 -22.08 4.67
CA GLN A 202 7.85 -23.25 4.86
C GLN A 202 9.31 -22.83 5.03
N LEU A 203 9.80 -21.95 4.15
CA LEU A 203 11.16 -21.42 4.26
C LEU A 203 11.39 -20.65 5.58
N ALA A 204 10.37 -19.96 6.09
CA ALA A 204 10.46 -19.29 7.38
C ALA A 204 10.61 -20.29 8.54
N LEU A 205 9.94 -21.45 8.49
CA LEU A 205 10.11 -22.53 9.47
C LEU A 205 11.50 -23.16 9.36
N ASP A 206 11.93 -23.51 8.15
CA ASP A 206 13.21 -24.19 7.89
C ASP A 206 14.40 -23.35 8.35
N LEU A 207 14.35 -22.04 8.12
CA LEU A 207 15.39 -21.09 8.53
C LEU A 207 15.19 -20.54 9.95
N LYS A 208 14.18 -21.01 10.69
CA LYS A 208 13.85 -20.54 12.05
C LYS A 208 13.76 -19.01 12.13
N VAL A 209 13.10 -18.40 11.13
CA VAL A 209 12.92 -16.95 11.07
C VAL A 209 12.07 -16.49 12.27
N PRO A 210 12.49 -15.49 13.04
CA PRO A 210 11.66 -14.97 14.11
C PRO A 210 10.38 -14.33 13.54
N VAL A 211 9.23 -14.84 13.99
CA VAL A 211 7.91 -14.38 13.53
C VAL A 211 7.42 -13.29 14.48
N PRO A 212 7.13 -12.07 13.99
CA PRO A 212 6.56 -11.01 14.80
C PRO A 212 5.21 -11.42 15.41
N GLU A 213 4.95 -11.02 16.65
CA GLU A 213 3.75 -11.36 17.43
C GLU A 213 2.44 -11.09 16.68
N ILE A 214 2.38 -10.01 15.88
CA ILE A 214 1.20 -9.67 15.08
C ILE A 214 0.80 -10.78 14.11
N TYR A 215 1.73 -11.61 13.63
CA TYR A 215 1.45 -12.77 12.79
C TYR A 215 1.06 -14.01 13.58
N GLY A 216 1.32 -14.03 14.91
CA GLY A 216 1.16 -15.21 15.74
C GLY A 216 2.15 -16.31 15.39
N SER A 217 1.70 -17.56 15.39
CA SER A 217 2.49 -18.74 15.04
C SER A 217 2.20 -19.20 13.62
N ILE A 218 3.19 -19.82 12.95
CA ILE A 218 2.96 -20.54 11.71
C ILE A 218 2.42 -21.92 12.07
N LEU A 219 1.21 -22.23 11.64
CA LEU A 219 0.47 -23.47 11.90
C LEU A 219 0.14 -24.18 10.59
N LYS A 220 -0.23 -25.47 10.70
CA LYS A 220 -0.81 -26.26 9.60
C LYS A 220 -2.30 -26.46 9.83
N ASP A 221 -3.10 -26.33 8.78
CA ASP A 221 -4.50 -26.74 8.79
C ASP A 221 -4.66 -28.25 8.53
N GLU A 222 -5.91 -28.70 8.49
CA GLU A 222 -6.28 -30.11 8.26
C GLU A 222 -5.79 -30.65 6.88
N ASP A 223 -5.68 -29.77 5.90
CA ASP A 223 -5.15 -30.09 4.55
C ASP A 223 -3.62 -30.00 4.49
N GLY A 224 -2.93 -29.74 5.59
CA GLY A 224 -1.49 -29.58 5.67
C GLY A 224 -0.96 -28.24 5.15
N ARG A 225 -1.84 -27.26 4.88
CA ARG A 225 -1.44 -25.93 4.39
C ARG A 225 -0.98 -25.06 5.53
N LEU A 226 0.10 -24.34 5.30
CA LEU A 226 0.66 -23.41 6.28
C LEU A 226 -0.13 -22.07 6.31
N TYR A 227 -0.37 -21.57 7.52
CA TYR A 227 -0.97 -20.26 7.73
C TYR A 227 -0.43 -19.61 9.00
N THR A 228 -0.62 -18.30 9.14
CA THR A 228 -0.29 -17.57 10.38
C THR A 228 -1.54 -17.44 11.23
N SER A 229 -1.46 -17.72 12.55
CA SER A 229 -2.61 -17.68 13.45
C SER A 229 -3.13 -16.25 13.72
N GLY A 230 -2.30 -15.23 13.50
CA GLY A 230 -2.65 -13.83 13.58
C GLY A 230 -2.94 -13.20 12.22
N GLU A 231 -2.39 -12.01 11.96
CA GLU A 231 -2.58 -11.31 10.69
C GLU A 231 -1.98 -12.11 9.52
N GLN A 232 -2.70 -12.14 8.40
CA GLN A 232 -2.19 -12.75 7.17
C GLN A 232 -1.26 -11.82 6.39
N ARG A 233 -1.49 -10.52 6.52
CA ARG A 233 -0.71 -9.45 5.88
C ARG A 233 -0.70 -8.24 6.78
N THR A 234 0.45 -7.61 6.89
CA THR A 234 0.59 -6.31 7.52
C THR A 234 1.00 -5.26 6.50
N GLY A 235 0.73 -4.04 6.83
CA GLY A 235 1.20 -2.86 6.14
C GLY A 235 1.49 -1.78 7.15
N CYS A 236 1.67 -0.53 6.72
CA CYS A 236 1.67 0.58 7.66
C CYS A 236 0.35 0.59 8.43
N SER A 237 0.41 0.89 9.73
CA SER A 237 -0.80 1.11 10.54
C SER A 237 -1.78 2.02 9.79
N MET A 238 -3.08 1.70 9.82
CA MET A 238 -4.14 2.44 9.12
C MET A 238 -3.88 2.70 7.62
N CYS A 239 -3.31 1.73 6.91
CA CYS A 239 -3.22 1.77 5.45
C CYS A 239 -4.55 1.33 4.85
N GLY A 240 -5.18 2.17 4.04
CA GLY A 240 -6.47 1.86 3.40
C GLY A 240 -6.38 1.17 2.05
N PHE A 241 -5.18 0.89 1.53
CA PHE A 241 -5.07 0.14 0.27
C PHE A 241 -5.60 -1.29 0.44
N GLY A 242 -6.62 -1.61 -0.35
CA GLY A 242 -7.27 -2.92 -0.36
C GLY A 242 -8.33 -3.13 0.73
N ILE A 243 -8.61 -2.14 1.59
CA ILE A 243 -9.60 -2.27 2.68
C ILE A 243 -10.98 -2.67 2.17
N GLN A 244 -11.39 -2.19 0.98
CA GLN A 244 -12.67 -2.52 0.36
C GLN A 244 -12.79 -3.99 -0.09
N LEU A 245 -11.70 -4.74 -0.06
CA LEU A 245 -11.67 -6.16 -0.41
C LEU A 245 -11.67 -7.06 0.83
N GLU A 246 -11.51 -6.48 2.02
CA GLU A 246 -11.48 -7.23 3.26
C GLU A 246 -12.90 -7.46 3.79
N LYS A 247 -13.16 -8.69 4.23
CA LYS A 247 -14.36 -9.00 5.03
C LYS A 247 -14.18 -8.47 6.46
N ARG A 248 -15.29 -8.12 7.11
CA ARG A 248 -15.25 -7.74 8.52
C ARG A 248 -15.12 -8.99 9.40
N PRO A 249 -14.34 -8.89 10.50
CA PRO A 249 -13.57 -7.74 10.95
C PRO A 249 -12.36 -7.46 10.06
N HIS A 250 -12.32 -6.28 9.44
CA HIS A 250 -11.19 -5.85 8.64
C HIS A 250 -10.05 -5.30 9.52
N ARG A 251 -8.89 -4.97 8.91
CA ARG A 251 -7.70 -4.53 9.66
C ARG A 251 -7.93 -3.31 10.58
N PHE A 252 -8.86 -2.42 10.26
CA PHE A 252 -9.18 -1.28 11.13
C PHE A 252 -10.04 -1.70 12.32
N ASP A 253 -10.94 -2.69 12.17
CA ASP A 253 -11.66 -3.28 13.30
C ASP A 253 -10.69 -3.95 14.28
N ARG A 254 -9.74 -4.74 13.76
CA ARG A 254 -8.71 -5.39 14.58
C ARG A 254 -7.76 -4.40 15.26
N LEU A 255 -7.45 -3.25 14.62
CA LEU A 255 -6.70 -2.19 15.29
C LEU A 255 -7.51 -1.57 16.43
N ARG A 256 -8.83 -1.39 16.28
CA ARG A 256 -9.71 -0.90 17.34
C ARG A 256 -9.60 -1.75 18.62
N GLU A 257 -9.56 -3.07 18.46
CA GLU A 257 -9.41 -4.00 19.58
C GLU A 257 -8.01 -3.90 20.23
N ARG A 258 -6.95 -3.79 19.41
CA ARG A 258 -5.56 -3.77 19.91
C ARG A 258 -5.13 -2.41 20.47
N ASN A 259 -5.54 -1.32 19.83
CA ASN A 259 -5.12 0.04 20.18
C ASN A 259 -6.24 1.05 19.85
N TYR A 260 -7.22 1.17 20.76
CA TYR A 260 -8.36 2.05 20.57
C TYR A 260 -7.95 3.52 20.40
N LYS A 261 -6.94 4.01 21.13
CA LYS A 261 -6.50 5.41 21.07
C LYS A 261 -5.95 5.77 19.68
N GLU A 262 -5.12 4.89 19.11
CA GLU A 262 -4.58 5.05 17.77
C GLU A 262 -5.71 4.98 16.72
N TRP A 263 -6.58 3.99 16.86
CA TRP A 263 -7.73 3.81 15.97
C TRP A 263 -8.64 5.04 15.99
N ASP A 264 -9.03 5.54 17.15
CA ASP A 264 -9.91 6.71 17.29
C ASP A 264 -9.30 7.97 16.68
N PHE A 265 -8.01 8.21 16.88
CA PHE A 265 -7.30 9.32 16.26
C PHE A 265 -7.38 9.23 14.72
N TRP A 266 -7.07 8.07 14.14
CA TRP A 266 -7.06 7.90 12.69
C TRP A 266 -8.46 7.90 12.09
N MET A 267 -9.44 7.36 12.78
CA MET A 267 -10.82 7.31 12.29
C MET A 267 -11.51 8.67 12.29
N ASN A 268 -11.22 9.50 13.30
CA ASN A 268 -12.03 10.68 13.56
C ASN A 268 -11.29 12.01 13.49
N ARG A 269 -9.94 12.05 13.63
CA ARG A 269 -9.24 13.29 13.94
C ARG A 269 -7.89 13.48 13.22
N CYS A 270 -7.53 12.61 12.28
CA CYS A 270 -6.22 12.69 11.65
C CYS A 270 -6.07 13.81 10.62
N CYS A 271 -7.16 14.43 10.18
CA CYS A 271 -7.20 15.52 9.21
C CYS A 271 -8.16 16.62 9.64
N PHE A 272 -8.05 17.77 8.99
CA PHE A 272 -8.94 18.91 9.15
C PHE A 272 -9.45 19.37 7.79
N ASP A 273 -10.74 19.69 7.71
CA ASP A 273 -11.33 20.30 6.52
C ASP A 273 -11.01 21.81 6.44
N GLU A 274 -11.57 22.48 5.44
CA GLU A 274 -11.36 23.92 5.20
C GLU A 274 -11.88 24.81 6.33
N ASN A 275 -12.83 24.32 7.12
CA ASN A 275 -13.40 25.00 8.26
C ASN A 275 -12.68 24.65 9.58
N GLY A 276 -11.60 23.85 9.52
CA GLY A 276 -10.90 23.38 10.70
C GLY A 276 -11.60 22.25 11.45
N THR A 277 -12.66 21.65 10.88
CA THR A 277 -13.37 20.54 11.52
C THR A 277 -12.54 19.24 11.37
N PRO A 278 -12.29 18.52 12.47
CA PRO A 278 -11.53 17.30 12.41
C PRO A 278 -12.31 16.18 11.71
N TYR A 279 -11.62 15.40 10.90
CA TYR A 279 -12.15 14.17 10.28
C TYR A 279 -11.04 13.13 10.07
N GLY A 280 -11.41 11.95 9.65
CA GLY A 280 -10.44 10.89 9.37
C GLY A 280 -11.00 9.79 8.47
N TRP A 281 -10.47 8.58 8.65
CA TRP A 281 -10.86 7.40 7.88
C TRP A 281 -12.36 7.09 7.95
N GLY A 282 -13.04 7.46 9.04
CA GLY A 282 -14.49 7.28 9.17
C GLY A 282 -15.24 7.90 8.00
N LYS A 283 -14.93 9.16 7.66
CA LYS A 283 -15.52 9.87 6.52
C LYS A 283 -15.24 9.15 5.19
N VAL A 284 -14.04 8.60 5.03
CA VAL A 284 -13.64 7.87 3.82
C VAL A 284 -14.37 6.54 3.70
N LEU A 285 -14.46 5.76 4.78
CA LEU A 285 -15.14 4.48 4.80
C LEU A 285 -16.65 4.64 4.57
N ASP A 286 -17.28 5.63 5.18
CA ASP A 286 -18.70 5.97 4.94
C ASP A 286 -18.96 6.26 3.47
N TYR A 287 -18.11 7.09 2.86
CA TYR A 287 -18.22 7.42 1.43
C TYR A 287 -18.07 6.20 0.52
N LEU A 288 -17.20 5.26 0.91
CA LEU A 288 -16.99 4.01 0.18
C LEU A 288 -18.06 2.95 0.46
N GLY A 289 -18.90 3.15 1.49
CA GLY A 289 -19.89 2.17 1.93
C GLY A 289 -19.28 1.00 2.70
N ILE A 290 -18.19 1.23 3.43
CA ILE A 290 -17.50 0.22 4.23
C ILE A 290 -17.88 0.42 5.71
N GLY A 291 -18.50 -0.59 6.32
CA GLY A 291 -18.89 -0.54 7.74
C GLY A 291 -17.66 -0.44 8.67
N TRP A 292 -17.78 0.35 9.75
CA TRP A 292 -16.70 0.52 10.72
C TRP A 292 -17.19 0.92 12.14
N ARG A 293 -18.45 1.36 12.27
CA ARG A 293 -18.98 1.84 13.56
C ARG A 293 -19.36 0.72 14.48
N ASP A 294 -20.04 -0.30 13.92
CA ASP A 294 -20.51 -1.43 14.69
C ASP A 294 -19.34 -2.37 15.02
N ILE A 295 -19.36 -2.96 16.21
CA ILE A 295 -18.40 -4.02 16.56
C ILE A 295 -18.80 -5.25 15.77
N PRO A 296 -17.94 -5.80 14.91
CA PRO A 296 -18.27 -7.02 14.19
C PRO A 296 -18.43 -8.17 15.18
N ASP A 297 -19.50 -8.97 15.01
CA ASP A 297 -19.66 -10.20 15.76
C ASP A 297 -18.46 -11.14 15.52
N PRO A 298 -17.66 -11.45 16.56
CA PRO A 298 -16.49 -12.33 16.41
C PRO A 298 -16.87 -13.74 15.95
N HIS A 299 -18.12 -14.17 16.13
CA HIS A 299 -18.61 -15.48 15.71
C HIS A 299 -19.11 -15.52 14.26
N ASN A 300 -19.30 -14.38 13.62
CA ASN A 300 -19.76 -14.30 12.23
C ASN A 300 -18.60 -14.40 11.20
N ARG A 301 -17.52 -15.07 11.56
CA ARG A 301 -16.45 -15.46 10.62
C ARG A 301 -16.94 -16.65 9.79
N LYS A 302 -17.94 -16.43 8.93
CA LYS A 302 -18.26 -17.45 7.92
C LYS A 302 -17.06 -17.61 6.99
N LYS A 303 -16.63 -18.86 6.92
CA LYS A 303 -15.49 -19.44 6.16
C LYS A 303 -15.39 -18.98 4.71
#